data_520823de5a3bae6b17d401e185760ecd
#
_entry.id   520823de5a3bae6b17d401e185760ecd
#
_cell.length_a   1.000
_cell.length_b   1.000
_cell.length_c   1.000
_cell.angle_alpha   90.00
_cell.angle_beta   90.00
_cell.angle_gamma   90.00
#
_symmetry.space_group_name_H-M   'P 1'
#
loop_
_entity.id
_entity.type
_entity.pdbx_description
1 polymer ?
#
loop_
_entity_poly.entity_id
_entity_poly.type
_entity_poly.pdbx_seq_one_letter_code
_entity_poly.pdbx_strand_id
1 'polypeptide(L)'
;YLKDNPLLKREVVENDLKAHPIGHWGTVPGQNFIYAHLNRAINKYDLDMFYIEGPGHGGQVMVSNSYLDGSYTELNPNIPQNEEGFKHLCKIFSFPGGIASHAAPETPGSIHEGGELGYALSHAAGAVLDNPDVIAATVIGDGEGETGPLMAGWLSNTFLNPVNDGAILPIFYLNGGKIHNPTIFERKTDEELALFFEGLGWKPIFANVTAISEDHEAAHALFAEKLDEAIEEIKKVQAEARKGSAEEATQPVYPVLIARIPKGWTGPKAWEGTPIEGGFRAHQVPIPVDAHHMEHVDALLSWLESYRPAELFDETGKLVPEIAEIAPKGDRRMAMNPITNAGVIKPMNTADWKKHALQFNTPGEIMAQDMIEFGKYAADLVDANPDNFRIFGPDETKSNRLQEVFTRTSRQWLGRMKPDYDEALSPAGRVIDSQLSEHQAEGMLEGYVLTGRHGFFASYESFLRVVDSMITQHFKWLRKSKTHTTWRK
;
A
#
# COMPACT_ATOMS: atom_id res chain seq x y z
N TYR A 1 -1.10 14.31 -20.49
CA TYR A 1 -1.10 15.19 -21.65
C TYR A 1 -2.50 15.34 -22.26
N LEU A 2 -3.13 14.26 -22.75
CA LEU A 2 -4.37 14.31 -23.50
C LEU A 2 -5.60 14.40 -22.61
N LYS A 3 -6.57 15.24 -22.94
CA LYS A 3 -7.92 15.28 -22.39
C LYS A 3 -8.98 14.82 -23.41
N ASP A 4 -8.61 14.67 -24.66
CA ASP A 4 -9.40 14.13 -25.77
C ASP A 4 -8.51 13.26 -26.68
N ASN A 5 -9.12 12.47 -27.57
CA ASN A 5 -8.42 11.58 -28.51
C ASN A 5 -7.37 10.65 -27.85
N PRO A 6 -7.67 9.99 -26.70
CA PRO A 6 -6.67 9.19 -25.98
C PRO A 6 -6.21 7.95 -26.75
N LEU A 7 -6.95 7.50 -27.74
CA LEU A 7 -6.63 6.36 -28.60
C LEU A 7 -5.91 6.76 -29.88
N LEU A 8 -5.56 8.04 -30.07
CA LEU A 8 -4.85 8.57 -31.24
C LEU A 8 -5.52 8.23 -32.57
N LYS A 9 -6.87 8.20 -32.63
CA LYS A 9 -7.64 7.82 -33.83
C LYS A 9 -7.63 8.91 -34.91
N ARG A 10 -7.19 10.08 -34.62
CA ARG A 10 -7.05 11.22 -35.54
C ARG A 10 -5.83 12.07 -35.13
N GLU A 11 -5.43 12.97 -35.97
CA GLU A 11 -4.40 13.96 -35.67
C GLU A 11 -4.72 14.72 -34.37
N VAL A 12 -3.71 14.90 -33.53
CA VAL A 12 -3.82 15.63 -32.27
C VAL A 12 -3.77 17.13 -32.55
N VAL A 13 -4.75 17.86 -32.00
CA VAL A 13 -4.84 19.31 -32.11
C VAL A 13 -4.73 19.95 -30.71
N GLU A 14 -4.48 21.25 -30.66
CA GLU A 14 -4.35 22.02 -29.40
C GLU A 14 -5.46 21.69 -28.40
N ASN A 15 -6.71 21.60 -28.85
CA ASN A 15 -7.84 21.31 -27.97
C ASN A 15 -7.83 19.89 -27.36
N ASP A 16 -7.01 18.98 -27.84
CA ASP A 16 -6.87 17.64 -27.26
C ASP A 16 -5.94 17.64 -26.04
N LEU A 17 -5.08 18.63 -25.94
CA LEU A 17 -4.09 18.73 -24.88
C LEU A 17 -4.66 19.43 -23.64
N LYS A 18 -4.18 19.02 -22.47
CA LYS A 18 -4.39 19.75 -21.22
C LYS A 18 -3.59 21.05 -21.23
N ALA A 19 -4.15 22.11 -20.68
CA ALA A 19 -3.42 23.38 -20.48
C ALA A 19 -2.23 23.22 -19.53
N HIS A 20 -2.37 22.34 -18.56
CA HIS A 20 -1.32 22.00 -17.57
C HIS A 20 -1.29 20.49 -17.35
N PRO A 21 -0.52 19.74 -18.14
CA PRO A 21 -0.33 18.32 -17.90
C PRO A 21 0.35 18.08 -16.54
N ILE A 22 -0.26 17.27 -15.70
CA ILE A 22 0.27 16.89 -14.38
C ILE A 22 0.28 15.36 -14.29
N GLY A 23 1.39 14.82 -13.85
CA GLY A 23 1.58 13.39 -13.63
C GLY A 23 3.03 13.09 -13.25
N HIS A 24 3.27 11.89 -12.78
CA HIS A 24 4.59 11.45 -12.33
C HIS A 24 5.03 10.24 -13.15
N TRP A 25 5.42 10.50 -14.39
CA TRP A 25 5.79 9.47 -15.35
C TRP A 25 6.89 8.55 -14.82
N GLY A 26 7.88 9.10 -14.10
CA GLY A 26 9.06 8.36 -13.69
C GLY A 26 8.81 7.07 -12.91
N THR A 27 7.73 7.01 -12.14
CA THR A 27 7.38 5.82 -11.34
C THR A 27 6.39 4.89 -12.05
N VAL A 28 5.58 5.41 -12.97
CA VAL A 28 4.42 4.71 -13.54
C VAL A 28 4.77 3.48 -14.36
N PRO A 29 5.76 3.50 -15.27
CA PRO A 29 6.02 2.31 -16.10
C PRO A 29 6.45 1.10 -15.29
N GLY A 30 7.40 1.29 -14.38
CA GLY A 30 7.88 0.20 -13.52
C GLY A 30 6.78 -0.34 -12.60
N GLN A 31 5.92 0.52 -12.08
CA GLN A 31 4.81 0.06 -11.25
C GLN A 31 3.71 -0.62 -12.04
N ASN A 32 3.39 -0.18 -13.27
CA ASN A 32 2.49 -0.91 -14.17
C ASN A 32 3.05 -2.30 -14.51
N PHE A 33 4.34 -2.39 -14.77
CA PHE A 33 5.04 -3.66 -14.95
C PHE A 33 4.90 -4.58 -13.73
N ILE A 34 5.13 -4.07 -12.53
CA ILE A 34 4.93 -4.80 -11.27
C ILE A 34 3.46 -5.25 -11.14
N TYR A 35 2.51 -4.34 -11.35
CA TYR A 35 1.07 -4.64 -11.21
C TYR A 35 0.61 -5.75 -12.17
N ALA A 36 1.05 -5.72 -13.42
CA ALA A 36 0.76 -6.76 -14.41
C ALA A 36 1.31 -8.13 -13.98
N HIS A 37 2.51 -8.17 -13.42
CA HIS A 37 3.09 -9.41 -12.90
C HIS A 37 2.40 -9.91 -11.63
N LEU A 38 1.89 -9.02 -10.77
CA LEU A 38 1.06 -9.41 -9.64
C LEU A 38 -0.25 -10.04 -10.12
N ASN A 39 -0.92 -9.48 -11.14
CA ASN A 39 -2.09 -10.09 -11.76
C ASN A 39 -1.77 -11.51 -12.30
N ARG A 40 -0.64 -11.68 -12.97
CA ARG A 40 -0.16 -13.00 -13.43
C ARG A 40 0.02 -13.98 -12.26
N ALA A 41 0.65 -13.52 -11.17
CA ALA A 41 0.88 -14.35 -9.99
C ALA A 41 -0.44 -14.73 -9.29
N ILE A 42 -1.39 -13.80 -9.17
CA ILE A 42 -2.73 -14.06 -8.63
C ILE A 42 -3.40 -15.18 -9.44
N ASN A 43 -3.41 -15.09 -10.77
CA ASN A 43 -3.99 -16.11 -11.64
C ASN A 43 -3.26 -17.46 -11.52
N LYS A 44 -1.92 -17.45 -11.44
CA LYS A 44 -1.11 -18.67 -11.36
C LYS A 44 -1.32 -19.45 -10.06
N TYR A 45 -1.42 -18.75 -8.94
CA TYR A 45 -1.39 -19.34 -7.60
C TYR A 45 -2.74 -19.24 -6.87
N ASP A 46 -3.77 -18.66 -7.49
CA ASP A 46 -5.09 -18.36 -6.89
C ASP A 46 -4.98 -17.55 -5.59
N LEU A 47 -4.26 -16.42 -5.64
CA LEU A 47 -3.97 -15.62 -4.46
C LEU A 47 -5.13 -14.70 -4.10
N ASP A 48 -5.33 -14.51 -2.79
CA ASP A 48 -6.05 -13.37 -2.23
C ASP A 48 -5.04 -12.26 -1.96
N MET A 49 -5.07 -11.20 -2.77
CA MET A 49 -4.06 -10.15 -2.76
C MET A 49 -4.68 -8.77 -2.95
N PHE A 50 -4.09 -7.78 -2.32
CA PHE A 50 -4.37 -6.38 -2.61
C PHE A 50 -3.06 -5.59 -2.75
N TYR A 51 -3.16 -4.40 -3.35
CA TYR A 51 -2.04 -3.57 -3.70
C TYR A 51 -1.97 -2.32 -2.81
N ILE A 52 -0.80 -2.01 -2.28
CA ILE A 52 -0.52 -0.75 -1.58
C ILE A 52 0.48 0.06 -2.41
N GLU A 53 0.03 1.27 -2.79
CA GLU A 53 0.82 2.26 -3.49
C GLU A 53 1.58 3.13 -2.48
N GLY A 54 2.81 2.76 -2.12
CA GLY A 54 3.61 3.50 -1.17
C GLY A 54 3.99 4.90 -1.69
N PRO A 55 4.65 5.02 -2.85
CA PRO A 55 4.93 6.33 -3.43
C PRO A 55 3.65 6.91 -4.06
N GLY A 56 2.79 7.51 -3.26
CA GLY A 56 1.43 7.93 -3.63
C GLY A 56 1.31 8.73 -4.93
N HIS A 57 2.39 9.39 -5.36
CA HIS A 57 2.46 10.05 -6.67
C HIS A 57 2.36 9.07 -7.87
N GLY A 58 2.46 7.75 -7.63
CA GLY A 58 2.15 6.68 -8.58
C GLY A 58 0.67 6.31 -8.66
N GLY A 59 -0.23 7.00 -7.98
CA GLY A 59 -1.66 6.67 -7.90
C GLY A 59 -2.37 6.47 -9.24
N GLN A 60 -1.86 7.04 -10.33
CA GLN A 60 -2.36 6.75 -11.67
C GLN A 60 -2.21 5.28 -12.08
N VAL A 61 -1.29 4.54 -11.50
CA VAL A 61 -1.14 3.09 -11.72
C VAL A 61 -2.38 2.35 -11.25
N MET A 62 -2.86 2.65 -10.05
CA MET A 62 -4.09 2.06 -9.52
C MET A 62 -5.31 2.47 -10.34
N VAL A 63 -5.42 3.75 -10.72
CA VAL A 63 -6.52 4.25 -11.54
C VAL A 63 -6.55 3.54 -12.90
N SER A 64 -5.42 3.48 -13.61
CA SER A 64 -5.35 2.88 -14.93
C SER A 64 -5.63 1.38 -14.90
N ASN A 65 -5.01 0.64 -13.98
CA ASN A 65 -5.20 -0.81 -13.91
C ASN A 65 -6.62 -1.18 -13.46
N SER A 66 -7.21 -0.46 -12.49
CA SER A 66 -8.60 -0.69 -12.10
C SER A 66 -9.61 -0.34 -13.21
N TYR A 67 -9.29 0.64 -14.06
CA TYR A 67 -10.10 0.93 -15.24
C TYR A 67 -9.97 -0.18 -16.30
N LEU A 68 -8.75 -0.64 -16.57
CA LEU A 68 -8.49 -1.67 -17.58
C LEU A 68 -9.10 -3.04 -17.19
N ASP A 69 -9.10 -3.40 -15.91
CA ASP A 69 -9.70 -4.65 -15.42
C ASP A 69 -11.22 -4.56 -15.16
N GLY A 70 -11.81 -3.38 -15.38
CA GLY A 70 -13.24 -3.12 -15.22
C GLY A 70 -13.70 -2.75 -13.81
N SER A 71 -12.84 -2.88 -12.79
CA SER A 71 -13.17 -2.58 -11.39
C SER A 71 -13.62 -1.13 -11.20
N TYR A 72 -12.93 -0.20 -11.87
CA TYR A 72 -13.25 1.22 -11.78
C TYR A 72 -14.67 1.50 -12.26
N THR A 73 -15.04 0.95 -13.43
CA THR A 73 -16.37 1.12 -14.04
C THR A 73 -17.47 0.44 -13.22
N GLU A 74 -17.21 -0.73 -12.64
CA GLU A 74 -18.20 -1.41 -11.78
C GLU A 74 -18.61 -0.54 -10.57
N LEU A 75 -17.65 0.17 -9.99
CA LEU A 75 -17.89 1.06 -8.84
C LEU A 75 -18.26 2.49 -9.24
N ASN A 76 -17.93 2.90 -10.50
CA ASN A 76 -18.24 4.20 -11.06
C ASN A 76 -18.92 4.04 -12.44
N PRO A 77 -20.21 3.63 -12.50
CA PRO A 77 -20.90 3.33 -13.77
C PRO A 77 -21.03 4.51 -14.75
N ASN A 78 -20.83 5.73 -14.26
CA ASN A 78 -20.80 6.95 -15.07
C ASN A 78 -19.51 7.10 -15.89
N ILE A 79 -18.51 6.24 -15.66
CA ILE A 79 -17.26 6.16 -16.44
C ILE A 79 -17.20 4.75 -17.07
N PRO A 80 -17.89 4.52 -18.19
CA PRO A 80 -17.94 3.21 -18.82
C PRO A 80 -16.59 2.81 -19.44
N GLN A 81 -16.35 1.51 -19.53
CA GLN A 81 -15.14 0.96 -20.16
C GLN A 81 -15.31 0.98 -21.71
N ASN A 82 -15.18 2.18 -22.28
CA ASN A 82 -15.22 2.46 -23.71
C ASN A 82 -14.48 3.77 -24.00
N GLU A 83 -14.42 4.18 -25.27
CA GLU A 83 -13.70 5.40 -25.67
C GLU A 83 -14.18 6.66 -24.95
N GLU A 84 -15.48 6.85 -24.76
CA GLU A 84 -16.03 8.02 -24.07
C GLU A 84 -15.67 8.02 -22.58
N GLY A 85 -15.75 6.86 -21.93
CA GLY A 85 -15.33 6.72 -20.53
C GLY A 85 -13.82 6.91 -20.37
N PHE A 86 -13.01 6.38 -21.29
CA PHE A 86 -11.57 6.58 -21.26
C PHE A 86 -11.18 8.05 -21.46
N LYS A 87 -11.80 8.70 -22.44
CA LYS A 87 -11.67 10.14 -22.65
C LYS A 87 -12.07 10.95 -21.41
N HIS A 88 -13.19 10.59 -20.79
CA HIS A 88 -13.63 11.24 -19.55
C HIS A 88 -12.62 11.06 -18.43
N LEU A 89 -12.11 9.82 -18.22
CA LEU A 89 -11.08 9.51 -17.24
C LEU A 89 -9.82 10.38 -17.43
N CYS A 90 -9.32 10.43 -18.67
CA CYS A 90 -8.17 11.27 -19.01
C CYS A 90 -8.43 12.75 -18.74
N LYS A 91 -9.63 13.24 -19.05
CA LYS A 91 -10.02 14.63 -18.84
C LYS A 91 -10.03 15.03 -17.37
N ILE A 92 -10.62 14.20 -16.51
CA ILE A 92 -10.79 14.50 -15.08
C ILE A 92 -9.56 14.15 -14.21
N PHE A 93 -8.60 13.38 -14.75
CA PHE A 93 -7.38 13.06 -14.01
C PHE A 93 -6.58 14.32 -13.70
N SER A 94 -6.22 14.49 -12.42
CA SER A 94 -5.50 15.65 -11.90
C SER A 94 -6.17 17.01 -12.22
N PHE A 95 -7.51 17.02 -12.20
CA PHE A 95 -8.32 18.20 -12.40
C PHE A 95 -9.17 18.48 -11.16
N PRO A 96 -9.42 19.75 -10.78
CA PRO A 96 -10.26 20.08 -9.63
C PRO A 96 -11.63 19.42 -9.68
N GLY A 97 -11.97 18.67 -8.62
CA GLY A 97 -13.22 17.90 -8.55
C GLY A 97 -13.20 16.56 -9.29
N GLY A 98 -12.11 16.23 -9.94
CA GLY A 98 -11.89 14.94 -10.60
C GLY A 98 -11.02 13.99 -9.78
N ILE A 99 -10.29 13.12 -10.49
CA ILE A 99 -9.41 12.11 -9.90
C ILE A 99 -8.13 12.78 -9.40
N ALA A 100 -7.69 12.44 -8.18
CA ALA A 100 -6.44 12.94 -7.63
C ALA A 100 -5.23 12.41 -8.42
N SER A 101 -4.15 13.22 -8.48
CA SER A 101 -2.87 12.80 -9.09
C SER A 101 -2.09 11.79 -8.23
N HIS A 102 -2.46 11.64 -6.97
CA HIS A 102 -1.89 10.71 -6.01
C HIS A 102 -2.90 9.61 -5.67
N ALA A 103 -2.44 8.55 -5.03
CA ALA A 103 -3.32 7.52 -4.52
C ALA A 103 -4.38 8.14 -3.60
N ALA A 104 -5.62 7.71 -3.73
CA ALA A 104 -6.75 8.32 -3.06
C ALA A 104 -7.89 7.31 -2.85
N PRO A 105 -8.77 7.55 -1.86
CA PRO A 105 -9.84 6.61 -1.51
C PRO A 105 -10.90 6.43 -2.59
N GLU A 106 -11.03 7.37 -3.52
CA GLU A 106 -11.93 7.26 -4.66
C GLU A 106 -11.45 6.27 -5.73
N THR A 107 -10.21 5.77 -5.62
CA THR A 107 -9.70 4.69 -6.47
C THR A 107 -10.03 3.33 -5.82
N PRO A 108 -10.70 2.42 -6.54
CA PRO A 108 -10.99 1.09 -6.03
C PRO A 108 -9.74 0.36 -5.52
N GLY A 109 -9.85 -0.31 -4.38
CA GLY A 109 -8.75 -1.06 -3.77
C GLY A 109 -7.74 -0.24 -2.98
N SER A 110 -7.77 1.10 -3.05
CA SER A 110 -6.82 1.96 -2.35
C SER A 110 -7.17 2.09 -0.86
N ILE A 111 -6.25 1.77 0.03
CA ILE A 111 -6.35 2.00 1.47
C ILE A 111 -5.23 2.92 2.00
N HIS A 112 -4.32 3.33 1.13
CA HIS A 112 -3.17 4.13 1.49
C HIS A 112 -3.09 5.36 0.57
N GLU A 113 -2.85 6.54 1.12
CA GLU A 113 -2.80 7.77 0.34
C GLU A 113 -1.39 8.05 -0.22
N GLY A 114 -0.36 7.86 0.60
CA GLY A 114 1.04 8.05 0.19
C GLY A 114 1.39 9.47 -0.24
N GLY A 115 0.61 10.48 0.14
CA GLY A 115 0.96 11.89 -0.04
C GLY A 115 2.12 12.28 0.87
N GLU A 116 2.04 11.92 2.13
CA GLU A 116 3.17 11.87 3.06
C GLU A 116 3.76 10.46 2.99
N LEU A 117 5.06 10.36 2.67
CA LEU A 117 5.74 9.09 2.44
C LEU A 117 6.17 8.41 3.76
N GLY A 118 6.21 7.08 3.75
CA GLY A 118 6.82 6.28 4.80
C GLY A 118 5.87 5.36 5.58
N TYR A 119 4.58 5.36 5.27
CA TYR A 119 3.59 4.59 6.03
C TYR A 119 3.10 3.32 5.32
N ALA A 120 3.55 3.07 4.08
CA ALA A 120 3.07 1.95 3.28
C ALA A 120 3.24 0.61 4.00
N LEU A 121 4.40 0.40 4.62
CA LEU A 121 4.73 -0.88 5.27
C LEU A 121 3.99 -1.08 6.59
N SER A 122 3.81 -0.02 7.39
CA SER A 122 3.00 -0.09 8.62
C SER A 122 1.51 -0.29 8.31
N HIS A 123 0.96 0.38 7.29
CA HIS A 123 -0.39 0.12 6.80
C HIS A 123 -0.56 -1.31 6.30
N ALA A 124 0.40 -1.84 5.54
CA ALA A 124 0.40 -3.23 5.10
C ALA A 124 0.37 -4.20 6.28
N ALA A 125 1.22 -3.96 7.28
CA ALA A 125 1.27 -4.77 8.50
C ALA A 125 -0.08 -4.78 9.23
N GLY A 126 -0.68 -3.60 9.44
CA GLY A 126 -2.01 -3.51 10.05
C GLY A 126 -3.09 -4.20 9.23
N ALA A 127 -3.08 -4.04 7.91
CA ALA A 127 -4.09 -4.59 7.02
C ALA A 127 -4.10 -6.13 6.97
N VAL A 128 -2.95 -6.78 7.18
CA VAL A 128 -2.86 -8.24 7.18
C VAL A 128 -3.13 -8.89 8.55
N LEU A 129 -3.18 -8.12 9.64
CA LEU A 129 -3.53 -8.65 10.96
C LEU A 129 -4.96 -9.24 10.95
N ASP A 130 -5.10 -10.44 11.51
CA ASP A 130 -6.37 -11.20 11.56
C ASP A 130 -6.98 -11.51 10.15
N ASN A 131 -6.14 -11.50 9.11
CA ASN A 131 -6.48 -11.84 7.72
C ASN A 131 -5.52 -12.91 7.17
N PRO A 132 -5.56 -14.15 7.65
CA PRO A 132 -4.50 -15.14 7.44
C PRO A 132 -4.21 -15.50 5.98
N ASP A 133 -5.19 -15.37 5.09
CA ASP A 133 -5.07 -15.82 3.70
C ASP A 133 -4.66 -14.72 2.73
N VAL A 134 -4.61 -13.47 3.19
CA VAL A 134 -4.33 -12.33 2.32
C VAL A 134 -2.84 -12.03 2.23
N ILE A 135 -2.42 -11.56 1.06
CA ILE A 135 -1.09 -11.00 0.83
C ILE A 135 -1.21 -9.51 0.48
N ALA A 136 -0.57 -8.65 1.26
CA ALA A 136 -0.42 -7.24 0.94
C ALA A 136 0.80 -7.02 0.05
N ALA A 137 0.60 -6.89 -1.27
CA ALA A 137 1.65 -6.48 -2.19
C ALA A 137 1.90 -4.98 -2.04
N THR A 138 3.04 -4.63 -1.45
CA THR A 138 3.33 -3.26 -1.03
C THR A 138 4.51 -2.74 -1.81
N VAL A 139 4.26 -1.84 -2.77
CA VAL A 139 5.34 -1.17 -3.49
C VAL A 139 5.88 -0.04 -2.64
N ILE A 140 7.18 -0.03 -2.43
CA ILE A 140 7.92 0.96 -1.66
C ILE A 140 8.90 1.64 -2.60
N GLY A 141 8.74 2.94 -2.80
CA GLY A 141 9.71 3.73 -3.57
C GLY A 141 11.04 3.85 -2.82
N ASP A 142 12.15 3.90 -3.56
CA ASP A 142 13.48 4.04 -2.97
C ASP A 142 13.64 5.35 -2.16
N GLY A 143 13.01 6.44 -2.60
CA GLY A 143 12.94 7.68 -1.83
C GLY A 143 12.07 7.57 -0.57
N GLU A 144 10.97 6.83 -0.63
CA GLU A 144 10.15 6.50 0.54
C GLU A 144 10.96 5.66 1.54
N GLY A 145 11.77 4.72 1.02
CA GLY A 145 12.66 3.87 1.83
C GLY A 145 13.61 4.64 2.74
N GLU A 146 13.94 5.89 2.41
CA GLU A 146 14.82 6.76 3.22
C GLU A 146 14.11 7.46 4.38
N THR A 147 12.77 7.40 4.46
CA THR A 147 12.01 8.08 5.51
C THR A 147 12.13 7.36 6.86
N GLY A 148 12.14 8.13 7.96
CA GLY A 148 12.18 7.57 9.31
C GLY A 148 11.03 6.59 9.60
N PRO A 149 9.77 6.93 9.27
CA PRO A 149 8.66 6.01 9.47
C PRO A 149 8.82 4.68 8.73
N LEU A 150 9.26 4.67 7.47
CA LEU A 150 9.46 3.42 6.75
C LEU A 150 10.61 2.59 7.30
N MET A 151 11.68 3.25 7.77
CA MET A 151 12.78 2.54 8.44
C MET A 151 12.31 1.78 9.68
N ALA A 152 11.38 2.36 10.44
CA ALA A 152 10.71 1.66 11.56
C ALA A 152 9.79 0.53 11.04
N GLY A 153 9.12 0.74 9.92
CA GLY A 153 8.22 -0.22 9.28
C GLY A 153 8.86 -1.57 8.95
N TRP A 154 10.16 -1.61 8.65
CA TRP A 154 10.88 -2.86 8.38
C TRP A 154 10.90 -3.84 9.57
N LEU A 155 10.59 -3.39 10.78
CA LEU A 155 10.50 -4.24 11.97
C LEU A 155 9.11 -4.90 12.13
N SER A 156 8.16 -4.64 11.23
CA SER A 156 6.78 -5.14 11.30
C SER A 156 6.66 -6.65 11.39
N ASN A 157 7.57 -7.41 10.79
CA ASN A 157 7.58 -8.87 10.82
C ASN A 157 7.73 -9.46 12.24
N THR A 158 8.21 -8.67 13.21
CA THR A 158 8.24 -9.05 14.64
C THR A 158 6.84 -9.17 15.24
N PHE A 159 5.85 -8.51 14.62
CA PHE A 159 4.47 -8.44 15.12
C PHE A 159 3.45 -9.18 14.24
N LEU A 160 3.90 -9.99 13.27
CA LEU A 160 3.03 -10.75 12.38
C LEU A 160 3.09 -12.24 12.71
N ASN A 161 1.95 -12.80 13.10
CA ASN A 161 1.82 -14.22 13.37
C ASN A 161 1.44 -14.97 12.09
N PRO A 162 2.33 -15.78 11.49
CA PRO A 162 2.07 -16.42 10.21
C PRO A 162 0.94 -17.47 10.23
N VAL A 163 0.39 -17.78 11.42
CA VAL A 163 -0.78 -18.67 11.59
C VAL A 163 -2.08 -17.87 11.47
N ASN A 164 -2.19 -16.73 12.18
CA ASN A 164 -3.43 -15.95 12.30
C ASN A 164 -3.47 -14.73 11.40
N ASP A 165 -2.29 -14.25 10.97
CA ASP A 165 -2.15 -13.05 10.16
C ASP A 165 -1.76 -13.42 8.72
N GLY A 166 -2.06 -12.53 7.79
CA GLY A 166 -1.62 -12.64 6.40
C GLY A 166 -0.14 -12.33 6.24
N ALA A 167 0.30 -12.23 4.99
CA ALA A 167 1.67 -11.91 4.67
C ALA A 167 1.81 -10.54 4.02
N ILE A 168 2.95 -9.91 4.23
CA ILE A 168 3.37 -8.74 3.46
C ILE A 168 4.36 -9.21 2.39
N LEU A 169 4.20 -8.72 1.17
CA LEU A 169 5.19 -8.81 0.11
C LEU A 169 5.69 -7.38 -0.18
N PRO A 170 6.74 -6.92 0.51
CA PRO A 170 7.37 -5.67 0.15
C PRO A 170 8.07 -5.79 -1.20
N ILE A 171 7.76 -4.87 -2.11
CA ILE A 171 8.43 -4.72 -3.40
C ILE A 171 9.20 -3.41 -3.34
N PHE A 172 10.48 -3.49 -3.05
CA PHE A 172 11.34 -2.33 -2.94
C PHE A 172 11.76 -1.88 -4.32
N TYR A 173 11.06 -0.87 -4.85
CA TYR A 173 11.21 -0.36 -6.21
C TYR A 173 12.34 0.66 -6.28
N LEU A 174 13.52 0.21 -6.68
CA LEU A 174 14.69 1.03 -6.86
C LEU A 174 14.75 1.58 -8.30
N ASN A 175 14.28 2.80 -8.47
CA ASN A 175 14.35 3.51 -9.77
C ASN A 175 15.48 4.54 -9.85
N GLY A 176 16.23 4.74 -8.78
CA GLY A 176 17.46 5.50 -8.74
C GLY A 176 17.31 6.98 -8.39
N GLY A 177 16.12 7.53 -8.32
CA GLY A 177 15.99 8.97 -8.18
C GLY A 177 14.77 9.48 -7.43
N LYS A 178 14.99 10.49 -6.61
CA LYS A 178 13.95 11.35 -6.01
C LYS A 178 13.51 12.42 -7.01
N ILE A 179 13.06 13.58 -6.53
CA ILE A 179 12.65 14.71 -7.38
C ILE A 179 13.84 15.26 -8.17
N HIS A 180 15.01 15.42 -7.53
CA HIS A 180 16.23 15.94 -8.14
C HIS A 180 17.50 15.14 -7.81
N ASN A 181 17.49 14.41 -6.70
CA ASN A 181 18.69 13.73 -6.21
C ASN A 181 18.56 12.21 -6.40
N PRO A 182 19.70 11.49 -6.49
CA PRO A 182 19.72 10.04 -6.37
C PRO A 182 19.23 9.63 -4.98
N THR A 183 18.78 8.39 -4.86
CA THR A 183 18.49 7.79 -3.56
C THR A 183 19.74 7.13 -2.97
N ILE A 184 19.80 7.03 -1.64
CA ILE A 184 20.90 6.37 -0.94
C ILE A 184 20.89 4.88 -1.26
N PHE A 185 19.70 4.28 -1.28
CA PHE A 185 19.55 2.84 -1.52
C PHE A 185 19.93 2.42 -2.93
N GLU A 186 19.70 3.26 -3.93
CA GLU A 186 20.13 2.96 -5.31
C GLU A 186 21.66 2.88 -5.42
N ARG A 187 22.38 3.66 -4.61
CA ARG A 187 23.86 3.69 -4.60
C ARG A 187 24.50 2.52 -3.83
N LYS A 188 23.69 1.67 -3.20
CA LYS A 188 24.15 0.47 -2.52
C LYS A 188 24.28 -0.70 -3.48
N THR A 189 25.29 -1.54 -3.23
CA THR A 189 25.42 -2.81 -3.94
C THR A 189 24.36 -3.80 -3.48
N ASP A 190 24.15 -4.87 -4.24
CA ASP A 190 23.19 -5.92 -3.86
C ASP A 190 23.62 -6.63 -2.58
N GLU A 191 24.94 -6.77 -2.34
CA GLU A 191 25.49 -7.35 -1.10
C GLU A 191 25.20 -6.45 0.12
N GLU A 192 25.33 -5.13 -0.02
CA GLU A 192 25.02 -4.18 1.06
C GLU A 192 23.51 -4.20 1.38
N LEU A 193 22.67 -4.29 0.35
CA LEU A 193 21.21 -4.40 0.53
C LEU A 193 20.83 -5.75 1.15
N ALA A 194 21.46 -6.85 0.74
CA ALA A 194 21.23 -8.16 1.33
C ALA A 194 21.50 -8.14 2.83
N LEU A 195 22.68 -7.65 3.24
CA LEU A 195 23.03 -7.53 4.67
C LEU A 195 22.05 -6.66 5.46
N PHE A 196 21.56 -5.58 4.85
CA PHE A 196 20.59 -4.69 5.48
C PHE A 196 19.26 -5.41 5.74
N PHE A 197 18.69 -6.07 4.75
CA PHE A 197 17.40 -6.74 4.88
C PHE A 197 17.46 -8.01 5.71
N GLU A 198 18.51 -8.80 5.56
CA GLU A 198 18.73 -10.00 6.39
C GLU A 198 18.87 -9.63 7.87
N GLY A 199 19.60 -8.54 8.17
CA GLY A 199 19.72 -8.03 9.54
C GLY A 199 18.41 -7.59 10.17
N LEU A 200 17.42 -7.24 9.36
CA LEU A 200 16.05 -6.89 9.79
C LEU A 200 15.07 -8.07 9.75
N GLY A 201 15.55 -9.28 9.40
CA GLY A 201 14.74 -10.49 9.38
C GLY A 201 13.90 -10.69 8.11
N TRP A 202 14.33 -10.13 6.99
CA TRP A 202 13.75 -10.33 5.67
C TRP A 202 14.66 -11.17 4.77
N LYS A 203 14.09 -11.92 3.83
CA LYS A 203 14.81 -12.64 2.79
C LYS A 203 14.88 -11.79 1.51
N PRO A 204 16.03 -11.18 1.17
CA PRO A 204 16.13 -10.38 -0.05
C PRO A 204 16.14 -11.26 -1.30
N ILE A 205 15.33 -10.87 -2.30
CA ILE A 205 15.27 -11.47 -3.64
C ILE A 205 15.47 -10.34 -4.64
N PHE A 206 16.46 -10.47 -5.52
CA PHE A 206 16.84 -9.41 -6.45
C PHE A 206 16.30 -9.64 -7.85
N ALA A 207 15.63 -8.62 -8.40
CA ALA A 207 15.19 -8.54 -9.79
C ALA A 207 15.82 -7.31 -10.45
N ASN A 208 17.02 -7.48 -11.03
CA ASN A 208 17.73 -6.38 -11.68
C ASN A 208 17.30 -6.23 -13.14
N VAL A 209 16.12 -5.66 -13.36
CA VAL A 209 15.58 -5.34 -14.68
C VAL A 209 16.39 -4.26 -15.38
N THR A 210 16.98 -3.31 -14.64
CA THR A 210 17.82 -2.24 -15.22
C THR A 210 18.95 -2.79 -16.06
N ALA A 211 19.57 -3.91 -15.65
CA ALA A 211 20.69 -4.51 -16.38
C ALA A 211 20.30 -5.08 -17.75
N ILE A 212 19.02 -5.36 -17.99
CA ILE A 212 18.48 -5.98 -19.21
C ILE A 212 17.27 -5.20 -19.76
N SER A 213 17.14 -3.93 -19.42
CA SER A 213 15.95 -3.12 -19.70
C SER A 213 15.67 -2.90 -21.21
N GLU A 214 16.66 -3.12 -22.09
CA GLU A 214 16.48 -3.03 -23.53
C GLU A 214 15.90 -4.34 -24.14
N ASP A 215 15.98 -5.45 -23.42
CA ASP A 215 15.34 -6.73 -23.77
C ASP A 215 14.10 -6.92 -22.90
N HIS A 216 12.95 -6.44 -23.39
CA HIS A 216 11.71 -6.47 -22.64
C HIS A 216 11.25 -7.90 -22.33
N GLU A 217 11.46 -8.86 -23.24
CA GLU A 217 11.09 -10.26 -23.01
C GLU A 217 11.91 -10.86 -21.87
N ALA A 218 13.22 -10.67 -21.88
CA ALA A 218 14.10 -11.10 -20.79
C ALA A 218 13.77 -10.40 -19.47
N ALA A 219 13.42 -9.10 -19.51
CA ALA A 219 13.01 -8.34 -18.32
C ALA A 219 11.73 -8.92 -17.70
N HIS A 220 10.73 -9.24 -18.51
CA HIS A 220 9.50 -9.88 -18.06
C HIS A 220 9.75 -11.28 -17.51
N ALA A 221 10.58 -12.09 -18.16
CA ALA A 221 10.92 -13.43 -17.71
C ALA A 221 11.66 -13.43 -16.36
N LEU A 222 12.66 -12.55 -16.19
CA LEU A 222 13.39 -12.39 -14.95
C LEU A 222 12.47 -11.99 -13.80
N PHE A 223 11.64 -10.95 -14.01
CA PHE A 223 10.77 -10.47 -12.95
C PHE A 223 9.72 -11.51 -12.57
N ALA A 224 9.17 -12.24 -13.56
CA ALA A 224 8.23 -13.33 -13.32
C ALA A 224 8.84 -14.42 -12.46
N GLU A 225 10.08 -14.85 -12.76
CA GLU A 225 10.83 -15.85 -11.97
C GLU A 225 11.02 -15.39 -10.52
N LYS A 226 11.49 -14.15 -10.32
CA LYS A 226 11.78 -13.61 -8.98
C LYS A 226 10.52 -13.36 -8.14
N LEU A 227 9.43 -12.92 -8.77
CA LEU A 227 8.15 -12.81 -8.10
C LEU A 227 7.58 -14.18 -7.70
N ASP A 228 7.70 -15.17 -8.58
CA ASP A 228 7.28 -16.55 -8.27
C ASP A 228 8.09 -17.11 -7.08
N GLU A 229 9.41 -16.91 -7.06
CA GLU A 229 10.28 -17.28 -5.93
C GLU A 229 9.79 -16.64 -4.62
N ALA A 230 9.42 -15.35 -4.65
CA ALA A 230 8.90 -14.65 -3.48
C ALA A 230 7.55 -15.20 -3.00
N ILE A 231 6.62 -15.46 -3.91
CA ILE A 231 5.31 -16.05 -3.57
C ILE A 231 5.45 -17.45 -2.99
N GLU A 232 6.31 -18.28 -3.57
CA GLU A 232 6.56 -19.63 -3.08
C GLU A 232 7.18 -19.62 -1.69
N GLU A 233 8.08 -18.68 -1.39
CA GLU A 233 8.65 -18.54 -0.06
C GLU A 233 7.59 -18.10 0.98
N ILE A 234 6.70 -17.14 0.66
CA ILE A 234 5.59 -16.76 1.54
C ILE A 234 4.71 -17.98 1.84
N LYS A 235 4.30 -18.72 0.81
CA LYS A 235 3.46 -19.92 0.98
C LYS A 235 4.16 -20.99 1.83
N LYS A 236 5.45 -21.16 1.66
CA LYS A 236 6.26 -22.12 2.46
C LYS A 236 6.31 -21.68 3.93
N VAL A 237 6.60 -20.42 4.22
CA VAL A 237 6.64 -19.89 5.60
C VAL A 237 5.29 -20.08 6.29
N GLN A 238 4.19 -19.70 5.64
CA GLN A 238 2.84 -19.84 6.19
C GLN A 238 2.45 -21.31 6.37
N ALA A 239 2.72 -22.18 5.37
CA ALA A 239 2.39 -23.61 5.46
C ALA A 239 3.17 -24.32 6.57
N GLU A 240 4.41 -23.94 6.83
CA GLU A 240 5.21 -24.49 7.92
C GLU A 240 4.67 -24.04 9.28
N ALA A 241 4.41 -22.73 9.43
CA ALA A 241 3.88 -22.18 10.68
C ALA A 241 2.50 -22.78 11.05
N ARG A 242 1.65 -22.98 10.07
CA ARG A 242 0.28 -23.52 10.25
C ARG A 242 0.21 -25.02 10.56
N LYS A 243 1.36 -25.70 10.68
CA LYS A 243 1.42 -27.05 11.25
C LYS A 243 1.35 -27.04 12.77
N GLY A 244 1.70 -25.92 13.41
CA GLY A 244 1.59 -25.66 14.84
C GLY A 244 0.43 -24.73 15.19
N SER A 245 0.40 -24.30 16.44
CA SER A 245 -0.57 -23.30 16.91
C SER A 245 -0.03 -21.87 16.80
N ALA A 246 -0.91 -20.88 16.95
CA ALA A 246 -0.52 -19.47 16.96
C ALA A 246 0.39 -19.13 18.14
N GLU A 247 0.25 -19.82 19.27
CA GLU A 247 1.06 -19.63 20.48
C GLU A 247 2.49 -20.16 20.31
N GLU A 248 2.70 -21.09 19.36
CA GLU A 248 4.01 -21.67 19.05
C GLU A 248 4.70 -20.99 17.86
N ALA A 249 4.03 -20.04 17.23
CA ALA A 249 4.58 -19.35 16.06
C ALA A 249 5.86 -18.57 16.41
N THR A 250 6.76 -18.52 15.45
CA THR A 250 7.99 -17.74 15.51
C THR A 250 7.98 -16.63 14.46
N GLN A 251 8.85 -15.66 14.61
CA GLN A 251 8.97 -14.55 13.65
C GLN A 251 9.15 -15.07 12.22
N PRO A 252 8.25 -14.71 11.28
CA PRO A 252 8.38 -15.12 9.90
C PRO A 252 9.54 -14.38 9.22
N VAL A 253 10.28 -15.09 8.39
CA VAL A 253 11.27 -14.51 7.47
C VAL A 253 10.63 -14.43 6.09
N TYR A 254 9.80 -13.41 5.90
CA TYR A 254 9.16 -13.16 4.60
C TYR A 254 10.16 -12.58 3.58
N PRO A 255 9.94 -12.78 2.28
CA PRO A 255 10.76 -12.17 1.25
C PRO A 255 10.53 -10.66 1.14
N VAL A 256 11.58 -9.94 0.74
CA VAL A 256 11.51 -8.61 0.15
C VAL A 256 12.02 -8.68 -1.29
N LEU A 257 11.18 -8.29 -2.24
CA LEU A 257 11.56 -8.27 -3.66
C LEU A 257 12.20 -6.92 -4.00
N ILE A 258 13.51 -6.92 -4.25
CA ILE A 258 14.27 -5.72 -4.59
C ILE A 258 14.29 -5.58 -6.11
N ALA A 259 13.47 -4.67 -6.62
CA ALA A 259 13.24 -4.47 -8.04
C ALA A 259 13.98 -3.24 -8.56
N ARG A 260 15.12 -3.44 -9.22
CA ARG A 260 15.84 -2.37 -9.92
C ARG A 260 15.24 -2.20 -11.30
N ILE A 261 14.49 -1.11 -11.51
CA ILE A 261 13.80 -0.80 -12.77
C ILE A 261 14.07 0.66 -13.11
N PRO A 262 14.45 1.02 -14.35
CA PRO A 262 14.84 2.39 -14.67
C PRO A 262 13.68 3.37 -14.43
N LYS A 263 13.98 4.53 -13.85
CA LYS A 263 13.01 5.61 -13.69
C LYS A 263 12.51 6.08 -15.06
N GLY A 264 11.19 6.08 -15.27
CA GLY A 264 10.60 6.46 -16.54
C GLY A 264 10.86 5.49 -17.69
N TRP A 265 11.13 4.22 -17.37
CA TRP A 265 11.35 3.14 -18.34
C TRP A 265 10.28 3.13 -19.43
N THR A 266 10.67 2.80 -20.66
CA THR A 266 9.83 2.85 -21.88
C THR A 266 9.42 4.26 -22.35
N GLY A 267 9.81 5.31 -21.63
CA GLY A 267 9.59 6.70 -22.03
C GLY A 267 10.70 7.24 -22.93
N PRO A 268 10.72 8.57 -23.15
CA PRO A 268 11.77 9.21 -23.90
C PRO A 268 13.13 8.97 -23.25
N LYS A 269 14.10 8.43 -24.03
CA LYS A 269 15.48 8.22 -23.53
C LYS A 269 16.18 9.53 -23.25
N ALA A 270 15.94 10.55 -24.08
CA ALA A 270 16.50 11.87 -23.94
C ALA A 270 15.55 12.94 -24.51
N TRP A 271 15.73 14.17 -24.08
CA TRP A 271 15.07 15.36 -24.62
C TRP A 271 16.14 16.42 -24.94
N GLU A 272 16.17 16.90 -26.17
CA GLU A 272 17.16 17.89 -26.62
C GLU A 272 18.61 17.55 -26.20
N GLY A 273 19.00 16.29 -26.39
CA GLY A 273 20.31 15.78 -26.03
C GLY A 273 20.56 15.54 -24.54
N THR A 274 19.58 15.83 -23.68
CA THR A 274 19.68 15.61 -22.24
C THR A 274 19.01 14.29 -21.85
N PRO A 275 19.68 13.37 -21.13
CA PRO A 275 19.09 12.11 -20.68
C PRO A 275 17.87 12.33 -19.79
N ILE A 276 16.80 11.54 -20.03
CA ILE A 276 15.54 11.52 -19.27
C ILE A 276 15.38 10.20 -18.52
N GLU A 277 15.26 9.10 -19.26
CA GLU A 277 15.10 7.78 -18.66
C GLU A 277 16.27 7.43 -17.74
N GLY A 278 15.98 6.78 -16.61
CA GLY A 278 16.95 6.45 -15.58
C GLY A 278 17.38 7.62 -14.69
N GLY A 279 16.89 8.83 -14.95
CA GLY A 279 17.28 10.03 -14.22
C GLY A 279 16.10 10.79 -13.60
N PHE A 280 16.41 11.77 -12.76
CA PHE A 280 15.41 12.59 -12.08
C PHE A 280 14.50 13.40 -13.04
N ARG A 281 14.96 13.67 -14.27
CA ARG A 281 14.18 14.39 -15.28
C ARG A 281 12.93 13.65 -15.75
N ALA A 282 12.91 12.31 -15.57
CA ALA A 282 11.71 11.51 -15.80
C ALA A 282 10.66 11.67 -14.68
N HIS A 283 10.95 12.36 -13.57
CA HIS A 283 10.11 12.35 -12.38
C HIS A 283 8.66 12.76 -12.63
N GLN A 284 8.45 13.82 -13.40
CA GLN A 284 7.11 14.35 -13.72
C GLN A 284 6.78 14.16 -15.20
N VAL A 285 6.54 15.24 -15.91
CA VAL A 285 6.16 15.29 -17.33
C VAL A 285 7.44 15.45 -18.16
N PRO A 286 7.86 14.40 -18.91
CA PRO A 286 9.20 14.39 -19.52
C PRO A 286 9.35 15.27 -20.77
N ILE A 287 8.27 15.54 -21.50
CA ILE A 287 8.27 16.39 -22.70
C ILE A 287 7.45 17.65 -22.42
N PRO A 288 7.97 18.86 -22.63
CA PRO A 288 7.23 20.12 -22.40
C PRO A 288 6.22 20.39 -23.53
N VAL A 289 5.05 19.75 -23.46
CA VAL A 289 3.94 19.91 -24.42
C VAL A 289 2.66 20.14 -23.63
N ASP A 290 1.94 21.19 -23.97
CA ASP A 290 0.60 21.48 -23.44
C ASP A 290 -0.23 22.23 -24.48
N ALA A 291 -1.45 22.66 -24.14
CA ALA A 291 -2.34 23.38 -25.05
C ALA A 291 -1.81 24.77 -25.50
N HIS A 292 -0.74 25.26 -24.92
CA HIS A 292 -0.12 26.56 -25.27
C HIS A 292 1.25 26.38 -25.94
N HIS A 293 1.81 25.15 -25.92
CA HIS A 293 3.14 24.82 -26.40
C HIS A 293 3.06 23.56 -27.27
N MET A 294 2.65 23.73 -28.54
CA MET A 294 2.46 22.65 -29.50
C MET A 294 3.74 22.28 -30.27
N GLU A 295 4.82 23.06 -30.13
CA GLU A 295 6.05 22.91 -30.91
C GLU A 295 6.73 21.54 -30.77
N HIS A 296 6.41 20.82 -29.71
CA HIS A 296 7.01 19.50 -29.42
C HIS A 296 6.00 18.35 -29.51
N VAL A 297 4.81 18.60 -30.09
CA VAL A 297 3.74 17.59 -30.17
C VAL A 297 4.16 16.35 -30.94
N ASP A 298 4.96 16.49 -31.98
CA ASP A 298 5.44 15.36 -32.78
C ASP A 298 6.30 14.38 -31.95
N ALA A 299 7.12 14.91 -31.04
CA ALA A 299 7.90 14.08 -30.13
C ALA A 299 7.01 13.34 -29.10
N LEU A 300 5.97 14.02 -28.59
CA LEU A 300 4.97 13.39 -27.73
C LEU A 300 4.23 12.27 -28.49
N LEU A 301 3.79 12.53 -29.70
CA LEU A 301 3.07 11.55 -30.52
C LEU A 301 3.95 10.34 -30.86
N SER A 302 5.18 10.56 -31.29
CA SER A 302 6.14 9.48 -31.54
C SER A 302 6.32 8.57 -30.34
N TRP A 303 6.35 9.14 -29.13
CA TRP A 303 6.41 8.36 -27.90
C TRP A 303 5.10 7.60 -27.63
N LEU A 304 3.94 8.26 -27.67
CA LEU A 304 2.64 7.62 -27.37
C LEU A 304 2.30 6.52 -28.42
N GLU A 305 2.63 6.74 -29.68
CA GLU A 305 2.43 5.77 -30.76
C GLU A 305 3.34 4.52 -30.61
N SER A 306 4.48 4.67 -29.93
CA SER A 306 5.38 3.53 -29.67
C SER A 306 4.70 2.44 -28.82
N TYR A 307 3.66 2.78 -28.05
CA TYR A 307 2.84 1.81 -27.32
C TYR A 307 1.79 1.13 -28.18
N ARG A 308 1.62 1.51 -29.45
CA ARG A 308 0.69 0.91 -30.42
C ARG A 308 -0.74 0.80 -29.88
N PRO A 309 -1.37 1.91 -29.44
CA PRO A 309 -2.69 1.87 -28.80
C PRO A 309 -3.77 1.22 -29.69
N ALA A 310 -3.66 1.29 -31.00
CA ALA A 310 -4.57 0.64 -31.95
C ALA A 310 -4.56 -0.90 -31.88
N GLU A 311 -3.51 -1.51 -31.35
CA GLU A 311 -3.42 -2.97 -31.13
C GLU A 311 -3.96 -3.39 -29.76
N LEU A 312 -4.07 -2.45 -28.82
CA LEU A 312 -4.46 -2.71 -27.44
C LEU A 312 -5.97 -2.59 -27.20
N PHE A 313 -6.65 -1.80 -28.05
CA PHE A 313 -8.06 -1.48 -27.90
C PHE A 313 -8.85 -1.81 -29.15
N ASP A 314 -10.07 -2.30 -28.98
CA ASP A 314 -11.01 -2.53 -30.08
C ASP A 314 -11.65 -1.22 -30.59
N GLU A 315 -12.53 -1.31 -31.60
CA GLU A 315 -13.22 -0.16 -32.18
C GLU A 315 -14.08 0.61 -31.17
N THR A 316 -14.51 -0.03 -30.09
CA THR A 316 -15.32 0.59 -29.04
C THR A 316 -14.49 1.25 -27.93
N GLY A 317 -13.17 1.06 -27.96
CA GLY A 317 -12.25 1.55 -26.92
C GLY A 317 -12.13 0.62 -25.71
N LYS A 318 -12.54 -0.63 -25.83
CA LYS A 318 -12.27 -1.67 -24.82
C LYS A 318 -10.94 -2.35 -25.14
N LEU A 319 -10.28 -2.86 -24.08
CA LEU A 319 -9.13 -3.74 -24.28
C LEU A 319 -9.53 -4.96 -25.14
N VAL A 320 -8.62 -5.35 -26.03
CA VAL A 320 -8.78 -6.61 -26.75
C VAL A 320 -8.82 -7.79 -25.76
N PRO A 321 -9.57 -8.87 -26.04
CA PRO A 321 -9.80 -9.96 -25.11
C PRO A 321 -8.51 -10.58 -24.56
N GLU A 322 -7.50 -10.75 -25.40
CA GLU A 322 -6.23 -11.38 -25.07
C GLU A 322 -5.48 -10.61 -23.97
N ILE A 323 -5.63 -9.28 -23.92
CA ILE A 323 -5.03 -8.44 -22.88
C ILE A 323 -5.93 -8.39 -21.65
N ALA A 324 -7.25 -8.31 -21.83
CA ALA A 324 -8.21 -8.28 -20.74
C ALA A 324 -8.20 -9.57 -19.89
N GLU A 325 -7.80 -10.70 -20.47
CA GLU A 325 -7.68 -11.98 -19.77
C GLU A 325 -6.49 -12.07 -18.81
N ILE A 326 -5.51 -11.17 -18.91
CA ILE A 326 -4.37 -11.11 -17.98
C ILE A 326 -4.84 -10.70 -16.57
N ALA A 327 -5.88 -9.89 -16.47
CA ALA A 327 -6.43 -9.48 -15.18
C ALA A 327 -7.17 -10.65 -14.49
N PRO A 328 -7.02 -10.81 -13.16
CA PRO A 328 -7.82 -11.72 -12.36
C PRO A 328 -9.32 -11.42 -12.49
N LYS A 329 -10.17 -12.34 -12.05
CA LYS A 329 -11.63 -12.18 -12.12
C LYS A 329 -12.27 -12.01 -10.75
N GLY A 330 -13.43 -11.34 -10.71
CA GLY A 330 -14.20 -11.13 -9.48
C GLY A 330 -13.37 -10.45 -8.39
N ASP A 331 -13.49 -10.94 -7.18
CA ASP A 331 -12.81 -10.41 -6.00
C ASP A 331 -11.30 -10.73 -5.95
N ARG A 332 -10.79 -11.53 -6.91
CA ARG A 332 -9.35 -11.74 -7.08
C ARG A 332 -8.66 -10.54 -7.75
N ARG A 333 -9.40 -9.64 -8.39
CA ARG A 333 -8.83 -8.35 -8.85
C ARG A 333 -8.41 -7.54 -7.63
N MET A 334 -7.18 -7.07 -7.58
CA MET A 334 -6.64 -6.32 -6.44
C MET A 334 -7.50 -5.09 -6.11
N ALA A 335 -8.05 -4.44 -7.14
CA ALA A 335 -8.93 -3.29 -6.97
C ALA A 335 -10.35 -3.65 -6.46
N MET A 336 -10.76 -4.92 -6.52
CA MET A 336 -12.05 -5.40 -6.04
C MET A 336 -11.97 -6.25 -4.76
N ASN A 337 -10.79 -6.36 -4.17
CA ASN A 337 -10.63 -7.12 -2.94
C ASN A 337 -11.60 -6.58 -1.86
N PRO A 338 -12.45 -7.43 -1.27
CA PRO A 338 -13.44 -6.98 -0.28
C PRO A 338 -12.82 -6.31 0.94
N ILE A 339 -11.62 -6.73 1.34
CA ILE A 339 -10.91 -6.19 2.51
C ILE A 339 -10.63 -4.71 2.34
N THR A 340 -10.21 -4.28 1.15
CA THR A 340 -9.83 -2.89 0.87
C THR A 340 -10.99 -1.99 0.46
N ASN A 341 -12.17 -2.56 0.15
CA ASN A 341 -13.35 -1.82 -0.30
C ASN A 341 -14.48 -1.80 0.72
N ALA A 342 -14.20 -1.92 2.01
CA ALA A 342 -15.18 -1.98 3.09
C ALA A 342 -16.21 -3.12 2.96
N GLY A 343 -15.88 -4.17 2.18
CA GLY A 343 -16.74 -5.34 1.97
C GLY A 343 -16.77 -6.32 3.15
N VAL A 344 -15.79 -6.22 4.07
CA VAL A 344 -15.63 -7.14 5.20
C VAL A 344 -15.52 -6.34 6.50
N ILE A 345 -16.63 -5.74 6.93
CA ILE A 345 -16.69 -5.08 8.24
C ILE A 345 -17.19 -6.09 9.26
N LYS A 346 -16.34 -6.47 10.23
CA LYS A 346 -16.74 -7.30 11.36
C LYS A 346 -17.39 -6.43 12.43
N PRO A 347 -18.65 -6.67 12.84
CA PRO A 347 -19.27 -5.90 13.92
C PRO A 347 -18.48 -6.04 15.22
N MET A 348 -18.30 -4.93 15.92
CA MET A 348 -17.70 -4.93 17.26
C MET A 348 -18.75 -5.21 18.33
N ASN A 349 -18.47 -6.16 19.21
CA ASN A 349 -19.21 -6.32 20.45
C ASN A 349 -18.69 -5.29 21.48
N THR A 350 -19.53 -4.33 21.84
CA THR A 350 -19.14 -3.23 22.72
C THR A 350 -19.03 -3.61 24.20
N ALA A 351 -19.27 -4.87 24.56
CA ALA A 351 -19.31 -5.33 25.95
C ALA A 351 -20.22 -4.45 26.84
N ASP A 352 -20.30 -4.72 28.14
CA ASP A 352 -21.09 -3.88 29.07
C ASP A 352 -20.18 -2.87 29.78
N TRP A 353 -20.02 -1.69 29.18
CA TRP A 353 -19.24 -0.60 29.76
C TRP A 353 -19.78 -0.09 31.10
N LYS A 354 -21.10 -0.27 31.39
CA LYS A 354 -21.74 0.25 32.60
C LYS A 354 -21.23 -0.41 33.88
N LYS A 355 -20.75 -1.65 33.80
CA LYS A 355 -20.18 -2.36 34.94
C LYS A 355 -18.87 -1.75 35.47
N HIS A 356 -18.22 -0.89 34.66
CA HIS A 356 -17.00 -0.15 35.03
C HIS A 356 -17.30 1.26 35.54
N ALA A 357 -18.59 1.65 35.60
CA ALA A 357 -18.99 2.95 36.13
C ALA A 357 -18.71 3.04 37.63
N LEU A 358 -17.93 4.04 38.00
CA LEU A 358 -17.67 4.32 39.42
C LEU A 358 -18.92 4.85 40.10
N GLN A 359 -19.19 4.34 41.30
CA GLN A 359 -20.32 4.78 42.15
C GLN A 359 -19.79 5.70 43.25
N PHE A 360 -20.34 6.89 43.35
CA PHE A 360 -20.04 7.85 44.40
C PHE A 360 -21.30 8.70 44.74
N ASN A 361 -21.46 9.08 45.98
CA ASN A 361 -22.62 9.85 46.43
C ASN A 361 -22.34 11.35 46.42
N THR A 362 -21.11 11.73 46.68
CA THR A 362 -20.69 13.13 46.73
C THR A 362 -19.40 13.37 45.98
N PRO A 363 -19.21 14.55 45.36
CA PRO A 363 -17.95 14.91 44.71
C PRO A 363 -16.77 14.81 45.67
N GLY A 364 -15.68 14.17 45.28
CA GLY A 364 -14.46 14.00 46.07
C GLY A 364 -14.49 12.81 47.03
N GLU A 365 -15.56 12.01 47.06
CA GLU A 365 -15.66 10.83 47.90
C GLU A 365 -14.64 9.73 47.56
N ILE A 366 -14.33 9.61 46.29
CA ILE A 366 -13.34 8.63 45.80
C ILE A 366 -12.27 9.30 44.96
N MET A 367 -11.09 8.69 44.99
CA MET A 367 -9.98 9.01 44.08
C MET A 367 -9.88 7.89 43.03
N ALA A 368 -9.94 8.24 41.77
CA ALA A 368 -9.85 7.30 40.68
C ALA A 368 -9.06 7.89 39.50
N GLN A 369 -8.63 7.04 38.61
CA GLN A 369 -8.00 7.41 37.31
C GLN A 369 -8.84 6.83 36.18
N ASP A 370 -9.28 7.70 35.29
CA ASP A 370 -10.12 7.35 34.14
C ASP A 370 -9.51 6.26 33.29
N MET A 371 -8.21 6.34 32.96
CA MET A 371 -7.50 5.37 32.13
C MET A 371 -7.38 3.98 32.79
N ILE A 372 -7.40 3.88 34.14
CA ILE A 372 -7.46 2.57 34.81
C ILE A 372 -8.83 1.93 34.58
N GLU A 373 -9.91 2.70 34.75
CA GLU A 373 -11.26 2.18 34.51
C GLU A 373 -11.49 1.85 33.03
N PHE A 374 -10.96 2.70 32.12
CA PHE A 374 -10.95 2.39 30.68
C PHE A 374 -10.14 1.13 30.37
N GLY A 375 -9.00 0.91 31.01
CA GLY A 375 -8.19 -0.30 30.85
C GLY A 375 -8.96 -1.59 31.21
N LYS A 376 -9.78 -1.57 32.25
CA LYS A 376 -10.69 -2.68 32.61
C LYS A 376 -11.73 -2.94 31.52
N TYR A 377 -12.32 -1.88 30.98
CA TYR A 377 -13.25 -1.98 29.87
C TYR A 377 -12.57 -2.47 28.59
N ALA A 378 -11.36 -1.98 28.30
CA ALA A 378 -10.56 -2.45 27.15
C ALA A 378 -10.23 -3.94 27.23
N ALA A 379 -9.99 -4.47 28.44
CA ALA A 379 -9.82 -5.91 28.68
C ALA A 379 -11.07 -6.70 28.28
N ASP A 380 -12.26 -6.19 28.63
CA ASP A 380 -13.52 -6.81 28.23
C ASP A 380 -13.78 -6.71 26.72
N LEU A 381 -13.37 -5.61 26.08
CA LEU A 381 -13.46 -5.48 24.61
C LEU A 381 -12.59 -6.51 23.90
N VAL A 382 -11.39 -6.77 24.40
CA VAL A 382 -10.50 -7.83 23.86
C VAL A 382 -11.16 -9.20 23.96
N ASP A 383 -11.71 -9.56 25.13
CA ASP A 383 -12.42 -10.83 25.34
C ASP A 383 -13.64 -10.99 24.43
N ALA A 384 -14.39 -9.91 24.24
CA ALA A 384 -15.62 -9.91 23.44
C ALA A 384 -15.34 -9.92 21.93
N ASN A 385 -14.12 -9.62 21.50
CA ASN A 385 -13.74 -9.45 20.09
C ASN A 385 -12.36 -10.09 19.81
N PRO A 386 -12.21 -11.41 19.96
CA PRO A 386 -10.91 -12.07 19.96
C PRO A 386 -10.18 -12.04 18.61
N ASP A 387 -10.88 -11.80 17.50
CA ASP A 387 -10.34 -11.85 16.12
C ASP A 387 -10.56 -10.56 15.31
N ASN A 388 -11.04 -9.49 15.94
CA ASN A 388 -11.34 -8.24 15.25
C ASN A 388 -11.14 -6.97 16.11
N PHE A 389 -10.43 -7.07 17.23
CA PHE A 389 -10.08 -5.93 18.07
C PHE A 389 -8.65 -6.03 18.57
N ARG A 390 -7.89 -4.94 18.41
CA ARG A 390 -6.49 -4.83 18.88
C ARG A 390 -6.21 -3.46 19.49
N ILE A 391 -5.19 -3.41 20.32
CA ILE A 391 -4.66 -2.18 20.92
C ILE A 391 -3.28 -1.94 20.35
N PHE A 392 -2.99 -0.69 19.99
CA PHE A 392 -1.72 -0.29 19.38
C PHE A 392 -1.06 0.80 20.23
N GLY A 393 0.24 0.71 20.41
CA GLY A 393 1.04 1.71 21.10
C GLY A 393 2.54 1.46 20.96
N PRO A 394 3.39 2.49 21.19
CA PRO A 394 4.84 2.37 21.11
C PRO A 394 5.43 2.04 22.51
N ASP A 395 5.18 0.81 23.03
CA ASP A 395 5.58 0.36 24.37
C ASP A 395 4.96 1.18 25.52
N GLU A 396 3.80 1.78 25.29
CA GLU A 396 3.18 2.71 26.25
C GLU A 396 1.89 2.17 26.90
N THR A 397 1.47 0.94 26.62
CA THR A 397 0.21 0.38 27.16
C THR A 397 0.16 0.42 28.68
N LYS A 398 1.22 -0.04 29.36
CA LYS A 398 1.28 -0.07 30.83
C LYS A 398 1.40 1.32 31.43
N SER A 399 2.22 2.19 30.84
CA SER A 399 2.42 3.56 31.33
C SER A 399 1.20 4.45 31.12
N ASN A 400 0.38 4.18 30.11
CA ASN A 400 -0.93 4.80 29.88
C ASN A 400 -2.05 4.22 30.78
N ARG A 401 -1.73 3.44 31.80
CA ARG A 401 -2.67 2.85 32.77
C ARG A 401 -3.61 1.79 32.18
N LEU A 402 -3.23 1.17 31.05
CA LEU A 402 -4.02 0.13 30.39
C LEU A 402 -3.58 -1.30 30.79
N GLN A 403 -2.78 -1.47 31.83
CA GLN A 403 -2.22 -2.77 32.25
C GLN A 403 -3.28 -3.85 32.53
N GLU A 404 -4.55 -3.48 32.79
CA GLU A 404 -5.63 -4.43 33.02
C GLU A 404 -5.91 -5.32 31.83
N VAL A 405 -5.58 -4.86 30.59
CA VAL A 405 -5.71 -5.69 29.38
C VAL A 405 -4.85 -6.95 29.43
N PHE A 406 -3.71 -6.89 30.14
CA PHE A 406 -2.81 -8.04 30.29
C PHE A 406 -3.33 -9.12 31.26
N THR A 407 -4.50 -8.91 31.88
CA THR A 407 -5.22 -9.96 32.57
C THR A 407 -5.99 -10.88 31.62
N ARG A 408 -6.17 -10.48 30.36
CA ARG A 408 -6.93 -11.18 29.31
C ARG A 408 -6.10 -11.58 28.10
N THR A 409 -5.06 -10.84 27.79
CA THR A 409 -4.23 -11.05 26.61
C THR A 409 -2.78 -10.70 26.91
N SER A 410 -1.94 -10.78 25.89
CA SER A 410 -0.53 -10.40 25.93
C SER A 410 -0.18 -9.44 24.80
N ARG A 411 1.04 -8.90 24.82
CA ARG A 411 1.65 -8.26 23.67
C ARG A 411 1.93 -9.31 22.59
N GLN A 412 1.53 -9.08 21.36
CA GLN A 412 1.94 -9.92 20.24
C GLN A 412 3.42 -9.70 19.94
N TRP A 413 4.21 -10.74 20.12
CA TRP A 413 5.65 -10.70 19.96
C TRP A 413 6.16 -12.03 19.43
N LEU A 414 6.80 -12.03 18.26
CA LEU A 414 7.31 -13.24 17.63
C LEU A 414 8.84 -13.31 17.63
N GLY A 415 9.50 -12.26 18.08
CA GLY A 415 10.94 -12.25 18.26
C GLY A 415 11.39 -13.11 19.44
N ARG A 416 12.69 -13.22 19.65
CA ARG A 416 13.25 -14.01 20.75
C ARG A 416 12.78 -13.49 22.10
N MET A 417 12.23 -14.38 22.94
CA MET A 417 11.78 -14.11 24.30
C MET A 417 12.84 -14.54 25.32
N LYS A 418 12.82 -13.85 26.47
CA LYS A 418 13.64 -14.12 27.66
C LYS A 418 12.70 -14.29 28.88
N PRO A 419 12.22 -15.50 29.16
CA PRO A 419 11.14 -15.73 30.14
C PRO A 419 11.37 -15.16 31.55
N ASP A 420 12.64 -15.05 31.97
CA ASP A 420 12.98 -14.50 33.31
C ASP A 420 12.85 -12.96 33.39
N TYR A 421 12.69 -12.28 32.25
CA TYR A 421 12.68 -10.80 32.15
C TYR A 421 11.46 -10.22 31.46
N ASP A 422 10.86 -10.99 30.55
CA ASP A 422 9.75 -10.52 29.72
C ASP A 422 8.42 -10.70 30.44
N GLU A 423 7.57 -9.68 30.38
CA GLU A 423 6.21 -9.72 30.93
C GLU A 423 5.16 -9.66 29.82
N ALA A 424 4.16 -10.55 29.89
CA ALA A 424 2.99 -10.55 29.03
C ALA A 424 3.33 -10.49 27.53
N LEU A 425 4.32 -11.26 27.09
CA LEU A 425 4.63 -11.50 25.67
C LEU A 425 4.05 -12.84 25.22
N SER A 426 3.46 -12.88 24.05
CA SER A 426 2.98 -14.11 23.39
C SER A 426 2.94 -13.90 21.87
N PRO A 427 3.20 -14.94 21.07
CA PRO A 427 2.98 -14.85 19.63
C PRO A 427 1.53 -14.55 19.22
N ALA A 428 0.57 -14.89 20.07
CA ALA A 428 -0.87 -14.76 19.81
C ALA A 428 -1.54 -13.61 20.62
N GLY A 429 -0.77 -12.64 21.11
CA GLY A 429 -1.29 -11.48 21.85
C GLY A 429 -2.20 -10.57 21.01
N ARG A 430 -2.99 -9.74 21.69
CA ARG A 430 -3.90 -8.77 21.02
C ARG A 430 -3.44 -7.32 21.16
N VAL A 431 -2.31 -7.08 21.81
CA VAL A 431 -1.71 -5.76 21.95
C VAL A 431 -0.47 -5.67 21.08
N ILE A 432 -0.43 -4.71 20.18
CA ILE A 432 0.78 -4.35 19.44
C ILE A 432 1.44 -3.19 20.18
N ASP A 433 2.27 -3.56 21.16
CA ASP A 433 3.14 -2.60 21.85
C ASP A 433 4.48 -2.59 21.11
N SER A 434 4.55 -1.78 20.03
CA SER A 434 5.63 -1.79 19.05
C SER A 434 6.94 -1.24 19.61
N GLN A 435 7.98 -1.21 18.79
CA GLN A 435 9.16 -0.39 19.04
C GLN A 435 8.75 1.08 19.26
N LEU A 436 9.62 1.89 19.86
CA LEU A 436 9.36 3.30 20.17
C LEU A 436 9.19 4.13 18.89
N SER A 437 8.08 3.91 18.22
CA SER A 437 7.67 4.59 16.99
C SER A 437 6.16 4.72 16.94
N GLU A 438 5.68 5.90 17.23
CA GLU A 438 4.26 6.27 17.12
C GLU A 438 3.76 6.08 15.68
N HIS A 439 4.60 6.38 14.69
CA HIS A 439 4.28 6.18 13.28
C HIS A 439 4.01 4.70 12.93
N GLN A 440 4.78 3.77 13.52
CA GLN A 440 4.57 2.35 13.31
C GLN A 440 3.25 1.89 13.94
N ALA A 441 3.01 2.27 15.19
CA ALA A 441 1.81 1.87 15.92
C ALA A 441 0.53 2.45 15.29
N GLU A 442 0.53 3.75 14.96
CA GLU A 442 -0.60 4.40 14.30
C GLU A 442 -0.82 3.86 12.89
N GLY A 443 0.23 3.68 12.09
CA GLY A 443 0.11 3.11 10.75
C GLY A 443 -0.46 1.69 10.75
N MET A 444 -0.09 0.86 11.73
CA MET A 444 -0.70 -0.45 11.90
C MET A 444 -2.18 -0.35 12.29
N LEU A 445 -2.55 0.59 13.17
CA LEU A 445 -3.97 0.83 13.49
C LEU A 445 -4.74 1.26 12.24
N GLU A 446 -4.23 2.23 11.45
CA GLU A 446 -4.89 2.71 10.24
C GLU A 446 -5.14 1.56 9.25
N GLY A 447 -4.13 0.75 8.94
CA GLY A 447 -4.29 -0.42 8.08
C GLY A 447 -5.30 -1.43 8.62
N TYR A 448 -5.31 -1.66 9.92
CA TYR A 448 -6.20 -2.59 10.58
C TYR A 448 -7.68 -2.15 10.51
N VAL A 449 -7.97 -0.89 10.83
CA VAL A 449 -9.34 -0.38 10.82
C VAL A 449 -9.88 -0.19 9.39
N LEU A 450 -9.02 0.20 8.43
CA LEU A 450 -9.40 0.35 7.03
C LEU A 450 -9.75 -0.98 6.35
N THR A 451 -9.38 -2.10 6.96
CA THR A 451 -9.72 -3.46 6.51
C THR A 451 -10.84 -4.12 7.32
N GLY A 452 -11.66 -3.31 7.99
CA GLY A 452 -12.92 -3.73 8.61
C GLY A 452 -12.80 -4.29 10.03
N ARG A 453 -11.72 -3.99 10.73
CA ARG A 453 -11.47 -4.34 12.14
C ARG A 453 -11.63 -3.12 13.04
N HIS A 454 -11.41 -3.30 14.33
CA HIS A 454 -11.55 -2.27 15.36
C HIS A 454 -10.33 -2.23 16.27
N GLY A 455 -10.01 -1.06 16.76
CA GLY A 455 -8.88 -0.89 17.67
C GLY A 455 -8.74 0.55 18.10
N PHE A 456 -7.76 0.80 18.92
CA PHE A 456 -7.34 2.16 19.26
C PHE A 456 -5.82 2.24 19.43
N PHE A 457 -5.31 3.44 19.24
CA PHE A 457 -3.93 3.81 19.49
C PHE A 457 -3.84 4.52 20.85
N ALA A 458 -2.86 4.13 21.65
CA ALA A 458 -2.56 4.75 22.93
C ALA A 458 -1.12 5.25 22.95
N SER A 459 -0.96 6.55 23.20
CA SER A 459 0.34 7.20 23.38
C SER A 459 0.22 8.35 24.36
N TYR A 460 1.36 8.90 24.81
CA TYR A 460 1.36 10.10 25.63
C TYR A 460 0.87 11.31 24.85
N GLU A 461 0.08 12.15 25.49
CA GLU A 461 -0.48 13.37 24.91
C GLU A 461 0.60 14.23 24.24
N SER A 462 1.77 14.37 24.86
CA SER A 462 2.90 15.15 24.31
C SER A 462 3.48 14.57 23.02
N PHE A 463 3.31 13.25 22.77
CA PHE A 463 3.85 12.56 21.60
C PHE A 463 2.85 12.43 20.45
N LEU A 464 1.58 12.75 20.64
CA LEU A 464 0.58 12.77 19.55
C LEU A 464 1.00 13.69 18.40
N ARG A 465 1.79 14.73 18.68
CA ARG A 465 2.34 15.61 17.62
C ARG A 465 3.31 14.93 16.68
N VAL A 466 3.90 13.80 17.07
CA VAL A 466 4.79 13.01 16.20
C VAL A 466 4.02 12.44 15.01
N VAL A 467 2.73 12.10 15.21
CA VAL A 467 1.85 11.53 14.20
C VAL A 467 0.76 12.50 13.70
N ASP A 468 0.83 13.78 14.04
CA ASP A 468 -0.20 14.77 13.72
C ASP A 468 -0.47 14.89 12.21
N SER A 469 0.58 14.94 11.39
CA SER A 469 0.44 15.00 9.93
C SER A 469 -0.15 13.71 9.35
N MET A 470 0.26 12.55 9.86
CA MET A 470 -0.25 11.24 9.48
C MET A 470 -1.75 11.12 9.81
N ILE A 471 -2.16 11.42 11.04
CA ILE A 471 -3.57 11.45 11.46
C ILE A 471 -4.39 12.43 10.60
N THR A 472 -3.86 13.60 10.30
CA THR A 472 -4.51 14.59 9.44
C THR A 472 -4.72 14.05 8.02
N GLN A 473 -3.73 13.35 7.46
CA GLN A 473 -3.85 12.65 6.18
C GLN A 473 -4.94 11.58 6.23
N HIS A 474 -4.99 10.79 7.31
CA HIS A 474 -6.03 9.78 7.52
C HIS A 474 -7.44 10.39 7.60
N PHE A 475 -7.63 11.48 8.32
CA PHE A 475 -8.92 12.19 8.39
C PHE A 475 -9.34 12.74 7.03
N LYS A 476 -8.39 13.24 6.23
CA LYS A 476 -8.65 13.65 4.85
C LYS A 476 -9.11 12.44 4.02
N TRP A 477 -8.46 11.29 4.17
CA TRP A 477 -8.83 10.03 3.52
C TRP A 477 -10.26 9.60 3.88
N LEU A 478 -10.59 9.56 5.18
CA LEU A 478 -11.94 9.22 5.67
C LEU A 478 -13.01 10.18 5.15
N ARG A 479 -12.72 11.49 5.18
CA ARG A 479 -13.64 12.51 4.64
C ARG A 479 -13.89 12.30 3.15
N LYS A 480 -12.85 12.05 2.38
CA LYS A 480 -12.95 11.78 0.95
C LYS A 480 -13.72 10.49 0.67
N SER A 481 -13.42 9.40 1.38
CA SER A 481 -14.19 8.17 1.30
C SER A 481 -15.67 8.41 1.50
N LYS A 482 -16.05 9.11 2.56
CA LYS A 482 -17.44 9.39 2.88
C LYS A 482 -18.15 10.27 1.83
N THR A 483 -17.48 11.21 1.22
CA THR A 483 -18.10 12.22 0.35
C THR A 483 -18.01 11.90 -1.13
N HIS A 484 -17.03 11.13 -1.57
CA HIS A 484 -16.74 10.87 -2.99
C HIS A 484 -16.92 9.41 -3.40
N THR A 485 -17.10 8.48 -2.45
CA THR A 485 -17.35 7.08 -2.79
C THR A 485 -18.76 6.64 -2.40
N THR A 486 -19.27 5.63 -3.10
CA THR A 486 -20.56 5.00 -2.77
C THR A 486 -20.38 3.65 -2.08
N TRP A 487 -19.24 3.02 -2.24
CA TRP A 487 -18.94 1.67 -1.75
C TRP A 487 -18.18 1.63 -0.40
N ARG A 488 -17.61 2.75 0.04
CA ARG A 488 -16.91 2.88 1.33
C ARG A 488 -17.74 3.67 2.33
N LYS A 489 -18.86 3.13 2.77
CA LYS A 489 -19.75 3.82 3.73
C LYS A 489 -19.90 3.03 5.02
#